data_d87d8d27e48db498a51e63777c1cc67e
#
_entry.id   d87d8d27e48db498a51e63777c1cc67e
#
_cell.length_a   1.000
_cell.length_b   1.000
_cell.length_c   1.000
_cell.angle_alpha   90.00
_cell.angle_beta   90.00
_cell.angle_gamma   90.00
#
_symmetry.space_group_name_H-M   'P 1'
#
loop_
_entity.id
_entity.type
_entity.pdbx_description
1 polymer ?
#
loop_
_entity_poly.entity_id
_entity_poly.type
_entity_poly.pdbx_seq_one_letter_code
_entity_poly.pdbx_strand_id
1 'polypeptide(L)'
;MKWHFEKIISGGQTGVDRAALDIALQLGLPCGGWCPKGRKAEDGPLPSRYPLRETPSDEYSQRTEWNVRDSDGTLVLTRSEPTGGTAQTVEFAVRLGKPCRVIDLAKSPSVPAVRAWASEHKIRVLNVAGPRESKDPGIYRESLRFLRRLLS
;
A
#
# COMPACT_ATOMS: atom_id res chain seq x y z
N MET A 1 -8.81 8.72 21.52
CA MET A 1 -9.21 9.26 20.21
C MET A 1 -8.71 8.35 19.11
N LYS A 2 -9.58 8.02 18.18
CA LYS A 2 -9.24 7.15 17.06
C LYS A 2 -8.43 7.93 16.02
N TRP A 3 -7.30 7.34 15.57
CA TRP A 3 -6.49 7.95 14.53
C TRP A 3 -7.18 7.86 13.17
N HIS A 4 -7.12 8.93 12.38
CA HIS A 4 -7.71 9.00 11.05
C HIS A 4 -6.66 9.27 10.00
N PHE A 5 -6.67 8.45 8.95
CA PHE A 5 -5.86 8.70 7.76
C PHE A 5 -6.58 9.69 6.85
N GLU A 6 -5.83 10.62 6.28
CA GLU A 6 -6.39 11.61 5.35
C GLU A 6 -6.42 11.10 3.92
N LYS A 7 -5.47 10.22 3.57
CA LYS A 7 -5.35 9.70 2.22
C LYS A 7 -4.62 8.36 2.22
N ILE A 8 -5.07 7.46 1.35
CA ILE A 8 -4.42 6.17 1.12
C ILE A 8 -3.79 6.22 -0.26
N ILE A 9 -2.51 5.85 -0.37
CA ILE A 9 -1.84 5.76 -1.66
C ILE A 9 -1.27 4.36 -1.85
N SER A 10 -1.16 3.94 -3.11
CA SER A 10 -0.53 2.67 -3.47
C SER A 10 -0.11 2.69 -4.94
N GLY A 11 0.61 1.65 -5.35
CA GLY A 11 1.12 1.55 -6.71
C GLY A 11 0.16 0.95 -7.74
N GLY A 12 -1.01 0.49 -7.30
CA GLY A 12 -2.04 -0.02 -8.20
C GLY A 12 -1.84 -1.45 -8.70
N GLN A 13 -0.78 -2.14 -8.32
CA GLN A 13 -0.57 -3.54 -8.71
C GLN A 13 -1.68 -4.42 -8.12
N THR A 14 -1.89 -5.60 -8.71
CA THR A 14 -2.82 -6.58 -8.11
C THR A 14 -2.39 -6.94 -6.68
N GLY A 15 -3.25 -7.60 -5.95
CA GLY A 15 -2.95 -8.00 -4.57
C GLY A 15 -3.14 -6.85 -3.59
N VAL A 16 -2.13 -6.61 -2.76
CA VAL A 16 -2.21 -5.64 -1.65
C VAL A 16 -2.51 -4.23 -2.14
N ASP A 17 -1.78 -3.76 -3.16
CA ASP A 17 -1.95 -2.39 -3.68
C ASP A 17 -3.40 -2.15 -4.13
N ARG A 18 -3.95 -3.11 -4.89
CA ARG A 18 -5.31 -3.00 -5.42
C ARG A 18 -6.36 -3.04 -4.31
N ALA A 19 -6.13 -3.88 -3.29
CA ALA A 19 -7.01 -3.95 -2.14
C ALA A 19 -7.08 -2.61 -1.40
N ALA A 20 -5.94 -1.93 -1.27
CA ALA A 20 -5.89 -0.63 -0.60
C ALA A 20 -6.72 0.42 -1.34
N LEU A 21 -6.62 0.47 -2.66
CA LEU A 21 -7.40 1.41 -3.45
C LEU A 21 -8.89 1.07 -3.42
N ASP A 22 -9.22 -0.21 -3.55
CA ASP A 22 -10.62 -0.64 -3.56
C ASP A 22 -11.31 -0.34 -2.24
N ILE A 23 -10.67 -0.60 -1.11
CA ILE A 23 -11.28 -0.30 0.19
C ILE A 23 -11.40 1.21 0.43
N ALA A 24 -10.42 1.99 0.01
CA ALA A 24 -10.50 3.45 0.13
C ALA A 24 -11.68 3.99 -0.69
N LEU A 25 -11.86 3.51 -1.92
CA LEU A 25 -12.98 3.91 -2.76
C LEU A 25 -14.32 3.50 -2.14
N GLN A 26 -14.41 2.29 -1.59
CA GLN A 26 -15.63 1.81 -0.94
C GLN A 26 -16.01 2.65 0.29
N LEU A 27 -15.02 3.09 1.04
CA LEU A 27 -15.24 3.86 2.26
C LEU A 27 -15.30 5.38 2.02
N GLY A 28 -15.11 5.82 0.78
CA GLY A 28 -15.10 7.24 0.47
C GLY A 28 -13.86 7.99 0.97
N LEU A 29 -12.77 7.27 1.21
CA LEU A 29 -11.50 7.89 1.61
C LEU A 29 -10.75 8.40 0.37
N PRO A 30 -10.12 9.58 0.43
CA PRO A 30 -9.25 10.02 -0.64
C PRO A 30 -8.16 8.97 -0.89
N CYS A 31 -7.90 8.66 -2.15
CA CYS A 31 -6.85 7.73 -2.52
C CYS A 31 -6.16 8.17 -3.79
N GLY A 32 -4.99 7.60 -4.05
CA GLY A 32 -4.19 7.93 -5.22
C GLY A 32 -2.83 7.26 -5.15
N GLY A 33 -1.83 7.95 -5.68
CA GLY A 33 -0.47 7.46 -5.73
C GLY A 33 0.07 7.45 -7.15
N TRP A 34 1.23 6.81 -7.31
CA TRP A 34 1.93 6.68 -8.58
C TRP A 34 1.83 5.24 -9.09
N CYS A 35 1.56 5.09 -10.38
CA CYS A 35 1.68 3.83 -11.10
C CYS A 35 2.73 3.98 -12.21
N PRO A 36 3.23 2.88 -12.79
CA PRO A 36 4.18 2.99 -13.89
C PRO A 36 3.54 3.60 -15.13
N LYS A 37 4.36 4.20 -15.98
CA LYS A 37 3.94 4.70 -17.29
C LYS A 37 3.14 3.62 -18.04
N GLY A 38 2.04 4.02 -18.66
CA GLY A 38 1.11 3.11 -19.32
C GLY A 38 0.06 2.52 -18.36
N ARG A 39 0.01 2.98 -17.12
CA ARG A 39 -0.88 2.46 -16.07
C ARG A 39 -0.70 0.96 -15.87
N LYS A 40 0.56 0.53 -15.91
CA LYS A 40 0.97 -0.86 -16.00
C LYS A 40 0.70 -1.63 -14.70
N ALA A 41 0.07 -2.79 -14.82
CA ALA A 41 -0.09 -3.79 -13.78
C ALA A 41 -0.05 -5.18 -14.41
N GLU A 42 0.12 -6.22 -13.59
CA GLU A 42 0.26 -7.58 -14.14
C GLU A 42 -1.00 -8.06 -14.88
N ASP A 43 -2.17 -7.52 -14.54
CA ASP A 43 -3.44 -7.89 -15.17
C ASP A 43 -3.84 -6.93 -16.31
N GLY A 44 -2.93 -6.07 -16.76
CA GLY A 44 -3.17 -5.10 -17.82
C GLY A 44 -3.26 -3.69 -17.31
N PRO A 45 -3.56 -2.70 -18.19
CA PRO A 45 -3.65 -1.31 -17.77
C PRO A 45 -4.72 -1.10 -16.69
N LEU A 46 -4.39 -0.27 -15.71
CA LEU A 46 -5.30 0.05 -14.61
C LEU A 46 -6.57 0.75 -15.12
N PRO A 47 -7.76 0.29 -14.69
CA PRO A 47 -9.01 1.01 -14.99
C PRO A 47 -8.98 2.47 -14.53
N SER A 48 -9.69 3.31 -15.27
CA SER A 48 -9.70 4.76 -15.02
C SER A 48 -10.29 5.17 -13.66
N ARG A 49 -11.06 4.29 -13.02
CA ARG A 49 -11.62 4.58 -11.69
C ARG A 49 -10.56 4.70 -10.60
N TYR A 50 -9.35 4.18 -10.84
CA TYR A 50 -8.23 4.33 -9.91
C TYR A 50 -7.51 5.65 -10.19
N PRO A 51 -7.56 6.62 -9.25
CA PRO A 51 -7.04 7.97 -9.50
C PRO A 51 -5.53 8.07 -9.30
N LEU A 52 -4.77 7.28 -10.06
CA LEU A 52 -3.32 7.24 -9.98
C LEU A 52 -2.70 8.10 -11.08
N ARG A 53 -1.51 8.63 -10.80
CA ARG A 53 -0.68 9.34 -11.77
C ARG A 53 0.43 8.41 -12.26
N GLU A 54 0.83 8.58 -13.52
CA GLU A 54 1.87 7.76 -14.13
C GLU A 54 3.24 8.38 -13.89
N THR A 55 4.20 7.53 -13.49
CA THR A 55 5.61 7.95 -13.45
C THR A 55 6.16 8.02 -14.87
N PRO A 56 7.28 8.78 -15.09
CA PRO A 56 7.93 8.82 -16.40
C PRO A 56 8.43 7.46 -16.89
N SER A 57 8.87 6.58 -15.97
CA SER A 57 9.36 5.24 -16.29
C SER A 57 8.24 4.22 -16.23
N ASP A 58 8.31 3.19 -17.09
CA ASP A 58 7.42 2.04 -17.01
C ASP A 58 7.95 0.96 -16.07
N GLU A 59 9.10 1.18 -15.41
CA GLU A 59 9.63 0.26 -14.42
C GLU A 59 8.91 0.41 -13.09
N TYR A 60 8.67 -0.72 -12.42
CA TYR A 60 7.97 -0.73 -11.14
C TYR A 60 8.73 -0.01 -10.04
N SER A 61 10.06 0.01 -10.08
CA SER A 61 10.87 0.59 -9.02
C SER A 61 10.64 2.09 -8.81
N GLN A 62 10.45 2.85 -9.89
CA GLN A 62 10.24 4.30 -9.78
C GLN A 62 8.94 4.63 -9.04
N ARG A 63 7.81 3.98 -9.41
CA ARG A 63 6.55 4.25 -8.73
C ARG A 63 6.62 3.80 -7.27
N THR A 64 7.36 2.71 -6.99
CA THR A 64 7.55 2.21 -5.63
C THR A 64 8.27 3.25 -4.78
N GLU A 65 9.36 3.79 -5.28
CA GLU A 65 10.11 4.85 -4.59
C GLU A 65 9.26 6.10 -4.38
N TRP A 66 8.55 6.55 -5.42
CA TRP A 66 7.78 7.79 -5.34
C TRP A 66 6.59 7.69 -4.38
N ASN A 67 5.96 6.52 -4.28
CA ASN A 67 4.90 6.32 -3.30
C ASN A 67 5.44 6.36 -1.86
N VAL A 68 6.60 5.81 -1.62
CA VAL A 68 7.24 5.91 -0.30
C VAL A 68 7.60 7.38 -0.01
N ARG A 69 8.20 8.06 -0.99
CA ARG A 69 8.62 9.45 -0.85
C ARG A 69 7.46 10.40 -0.53
N ASP A 70 6.32 10.20 -1.19
CA ASP A 70 5.19 11.12 -1.11
C ASP A 70 4.17 10.75 -0.02
N SER A 71 4.47 9.73 0.78
CA SER A 71 3.66 9.36 1.95
C SER A 71 4.33 9.78 3.25
N ASP A 72 3.57 9.73 4.33
CA ASP A 72 4.12 9.95 5.67
C ASP A 72 4.65 8.64 6.27
N GLY A 73 4.20 7.52 5.79
CA GLY A 73 4.65 6.20 6.23
C GLY A 73 4.09 5.11 5.35
N THR A 74 4.71 3.93 5.41
CA THR A 74 4.35 2.79 4.59
C THR A 74 3.95 1.60 5.46
N LEU A 75 2.79 1.02 5.14
CA LEU A 75 2.32 -0.22 5.73
C LEU A 75 2.48 -1.32 4.68
N VAL A 76 3.30 -2.32 5.00
CA VAL A 76 3.50 -3.48 4.14
C VAL A 76 2.69 -4.64 4.68
N LEU A 77 1.79 -5.18 3.86
CA LEU A 77 1.01 -6.37 4.21
C LEU A 77 1.58 -7.56 3.46
N THR A 78 1.86 -8.65 4.17
CA THR A 78 2.45 -9.85 3.57
C THR A 78 2.02 -11.06 4.39
N ARG A 79 2.31 -12.27 3.89
CA ARG A 79 2.14 -13.52 4.64
C ARG A 79 3.46 -14.27 4.81
N SER A 80 4.55 -13.64 4.39
CA SER A 80 5.90 -14.22 4.46
C SER A 80 6.93 -13.09 4.49
N GLU A 81 8.21 -13.43 4.50
CA GLU A 81 9.27 -12.45 4.40
C GLU A 81 9.13 -11.62 3.11
N PRO A 82 9.26 -10.29 3.19
CA PRO A 82 9.24 -9.47 1.98
C PRO A 82 10.32 -9.87 0.97
N THR A 83 9.91 -10.02 -0.29
CA THR A 83 10.81 -10.34 -1.40
C THR A 83 10.52 -9.43 -2.58
N GLY A 84 11.41 -9.37 -3.57
CA GLY A 84 11.21 -8.63 -4.80
C GLY A 84 10.80 -7.18 -4.56
N GLY A 85 9.74 -6.75 -5.21
CA GLY A 85 9.24 -5.37 -5.09
C GLY A 85 8.81 -4.99 -3.69
N THR A 86 8.30 -5.94 -2.90
CA THR A 86 7.92 -5.68 -1.51
C THR A 86 9.15 -5.40 -0.65
N ALA A 87 10.23 -6.17 -0.83
CA ALA A 87 11.48 -5.91 -0.14
C ALA A 87 12.06 -4.55 -0.55
N GLN A 88 11.96 -4.20 -1.83
CA GLN A 88 12.40 -2.91 -2.35
C GLN A 88 11.65 -1.75 -1.70
N THR A 89 10.34 -1.91 -1.45
CA THR A 89 9.55 -0.91 -0.73
C THR A 89 10.14 -0.64 0.65
N VAL A 90 10.48 -1.69 1.39
CA VAL A 90 11.09 -1.55 2.72
C VAL A 90 12.44 -0.84 2.63
N GLU A 91 13.26 -1.20 1.64
CA GLU A 91 14.55 -0.55 1.42
C GLU A 91 14.42 0.94 1.12
N PHE A 92 13.47 1.32 0.29
CA PHE A 92 13.22 2.74 0.01
C PHE A 92 12.78 3.50 1.26
N ALA A 93 11.94 2.89 2.10
CA ALA A 93 11.49 3.52 3.35
C ALA A 93 12.68 3.80 4.27
N VAL A 94 13.58 2.83 4.42
CA VAL A 94 14.79 2.99 5.22
C VAL A 94 15.68 4.11 4.64
N ARG A 95 15.91 4.07 3.33
CA ARG A 95 16.77 5.04 2.66
C ARG A 95 16.23 6.46 2.75
N LEU A 96 14.90 6.62 2.67
CA LEU A 96 14.25 7.93 2.71
C LEU A 96 13.91 8.39 4.14
N GLY A 97 14.24 7.56 5.15
CA GLY A 97 13.97 7.90 6.55
C GLY A 97 12.50 7.97 6.89
N LYS A 98 11.65 7.20 6.22
CA LYS A 98 10.21 7.18 6.45
C LYS A 98 9.81 6.00 7.34
N PRO A 99 8.81 6.17 8.24
CA PRO A 99 8.28 5.05 9.00
C PRO A 99 7.78 3.94 8.09
N CYS A 100 8.08 2.69 8.46
CA CYS A 100 7.62 1.52 7.71
C CYS A 100 7.29 0.41 8.71
N ARG A 101 6.12 -0.19 8.55
CA ARG A 101 5.70 -1.32 9.38
C ARG A 101 5.31 -2.49 8.49
N VAL A 102 5.92 -3.64 8.73
CA VAL A 102 5.61 -4.88 8.02
C VAL A 102 4.66 -5.70 8.88
N ILE A 103 3.52 -6.08 8.32
CA ILE A 103 2.49 -6.87 9.00
C ILE A 103 2.37 -8.21 8.32
N ASP A 104 2.52 -9.29 9.10
CA ASP A 104 2.27 -10.64 8.63
C ASP A 104 0.80 -10.99 8.87
N LEU A 105 0.02 -11.05 7.80
CA LEU A 105 -1.41 -11.33 7.87
C LEU A 105 -1.73 -12.73 8.40
N ALA A 106 -0.76 -13.66 8.32
CA ALA A 106 -0.93 -15.01 8.83
C ALA A 106 -0.83 -15.10 10.36
N LYS A 107 -0.34 -14.03 11.01
CA LYS A 107 -0.09 -14.00 12.47
C LYS A 107 -1.11 -13.16 13.23
N SER A 108 -2.36 -13.14 12.80
CA SER A 108 -3.45 -12.42 13.48
C SER A 108 -3.06 -10.99 13.86
N PRO A 109 -2.83 -10.11 12.89
CA PRO A 109 -2.31 -8.78 13.15
C PRO A 109 -3.29 -7.91 13.95
N SER A 110 -2.73 -7.03 14.77
CA SER A 110 -3.49 -6.15 15.66
C SER A 110 -3.78 -4.82 14.98
N VAL A 111 -5.05 -4.53 14.73
CA VAL A 111 -5.49 -3.23 14.21
C VAL A 111 -5.17 -2.10 15.19
N PRO A 112 -5.44 -2.23 16.51
CA PRO A 112 -5.05 -1.17 17.46
C PRO A 112 -3.55 -0.86 17.47
N ALA A 113 -2.70 -1.88 17.30
CA ALA A 113 -1.25 -1.66 17.26
C ALA A 113 -0.83 -0.86 16.02
N VAL A 114 -1.46 -1.12 14.86
CA VAL A 114 -1.18 -0.37 13.64
C VAL A 114 -1.65 1.08 13.78
N ARG A 115 -2.83 1.30 14.35
CA ARG A 115 -3.34 2.65 14.62
C ARG A 115 -2.44 3.42 15.58
N ALA A 116 -1.94 2.76 16.62
CA ALA A 116 -1.02 3.39 17.57
C ALA A 116 0.29 3.79 16.90
N TRP A 117 0.83 2.92 16.03
CA TRP A 117 2.01 3.22 15.24
C TRP A 117 1.80 4.44 14.34
N ALA A 118 0.66 4.48 13.65
CA ALA A 118 0.33 5.59 12.76
C ALA A 118 0.18 6.91 13.53
N SER A 119 -0.46 6.88 14.68
CA SER A 119 -0.62 8.05 15.54
C SER A 119 0.71 8.55 16.07
N GLU A 120 1.56 7.63 16.54
CA GLU A 120 2.88 7.95 17.07
C GLU A 120 3.75 8.66 16.01
N HIS A 121 3.70 8.21 14.78
CA HIS A 121 4.48 8.78 13.68
C HIS A 121 3.73 9.85 12.89
N LYS A 122 2.51 10.20 13.32
CA LYS A 122 1.68 11.24 12.68
C LYS A 122 1.44 10.97 11.18
N ILE A 123 1.16 9.72 10.85
CA ILE A 123 0.97 9.30 9.46
C ILE A 123 -0.44 9.65 9.01
N ARG A 124 -0.57 10.69 8.19
CA ARG A 124 -1.84 11.12 7.60
C ARG A 124 -2.02 10.55 6.20
N VAL A 125 -0.96 10.54 5.41
CA VAL A 125 -0.95 9.90 4.08
C VAL A 125 -0.24 8.56 4.22
N LEU A 126 -1.02 7.49 4.10
CA LEU A 126 -0.51 6.13 4.27
C LEU A 126 -0.28 5.47 2.92
N ASN A 127 0.95 5.04 2.67
CA ASN A 127 1.27 4.18 1.54
C ASN A 127 1.06 2.72 1.96
N VAL A 128 0.30 1.96 1.17
CA VAL A 128 0.06 0.53 1.43
C VAL A 128 0.66 -0.27 0.30
N ALA A 129 1.50 -1.24 0.64
CA ALA A 129 2.24 -2.04 -0.33
C ALA A 129 2.31 -3.50 0.11
N GLY A 130 2.64 -4.38 -0.82
CA GLY A 130 2.80 -5.79 -0.55
C GLY A 130 2.82 -6.62 -1.82
N PRO A 131 2.80 -7.96 -1.71
CA PRO A 131 2.86 -8.83 -2.87
C PRO A 131 1.68 -8.65 -3.82
N ARG A 132 1.97 -8.86 -5.11
CA ARG A 132 0.92 -8.95 -6.12
C ARG A 132 0.21 -10.30 -6.00
N GLU A 133 -0.99 -10.38 -6.53
CA GLU A 133 -1.85 -11.56 -6.39
C GLU A 133 -1.20 -12.83 -6.94
N SER A 134 -0.48 -12.76 -8.05
CA SER A 134 0.16 -13.92 -8.66
C SER A 134 1.28 -14.52 -7.79
N LYS A 135 1.92 -13.68 -6.97
CA LYS A 135 2.99 -14.15 -6.07
C LYS A 135 2.44 -14.81 -4.81
N ASP A 136 1.28 -14.36 -4.35
CA ASP A 136 0.66 -14.89 -3.13
C ASP A 136 -0.85 -14.91 -3.32
N PRO A 137 -1.38 -15.92 -4.02
CA PRO A 137 -2.81 -15.99 -4.30
C PRO A 137 -3.65 -15.93 -3.03
N GLY A 138 -4.66 -15.07 -3.04
CA GLY A 138 -5.53 -14.80 -1.90
C GLY A 138 -5.11 -13.59 -1.08
N ILE A 139 -3.94 -12.99 -1.36
CA ILE A 139 -3.47 -11.83 -0.58
C ILE A 139 -4.39 -10.62 -0.75
N TYR A 140 -5.01 -10.45 -1.93
CA TYR A 140 -5.98 -9.38 -2.14
C TYR A 140 -7.13 -9.46 -1.13
N ARG A 141 -7.76 -10.64 -1.02
CA ARG A 141 -8.90 -10.83 -0.13
C ARG A 141 -8.52 -10.61 1.33
N GLU A 142 -7.40 -11.14 1.76
CA GLU A 142 -6.95 -10.98 3.16
C GLU A 142 -6.59 -9.52 3.46
N SER A 143 -5.94 -8.85 2.52
CA SER A 143 -5.61 -7.43 2.66
C SER A 143 -6.86 -6.57 2.73
N LEU A 144 -7.84 -6.86 1.87
CA LEU A 144 -9.12 -6.15 1.87
C LEU A 144 -9.82 -6.29 3.23
N ARG A 145 -9.82 -7.49 3.80
CA ARG A 145 -10.43 -7.77 5.11
C ARG A 145 -9.72 -7.00 6.22
N PHE A 146 -8.40 -7.03 6.26
CA PHE A 146 -7.62 -6.32 7.27
C PHE A 146 -7.79 -4.81 7.15
N LEU A 147 -7.68 -4.28 5.93
CA LEU A 147 -7.79 -2.84 5.68
C LEU A 147 -9.18 -2.32 5.99
N ARG A 148 -10.23 -3.10 5.74
CA ARG A 148 -11.58 -2.72 6.13
C ARG A 148 -11.67 -2.47 7.64
N ARG A 149 -11.05 -3.33 8.44
CA ARG A 149 -11.01 -3.17 9.90
C ARG A 149 -10.15 -1.97 10.31
N LEU A 150 -9.03 -1.77 9.65
CA LEU A 150 -8.12 -0.66 9.98
C LEU A 150 -8.73 0.70 9.65
N LEU A 151 -9.39 0.82 8.51
CA LEU A 151 -9.82 2.10 7.95
C LEU A 151 -11.28 2.46 8.26
N SER A 152 -12.03 1.54 8.84
CA SER A 152 -13.44 1.80 9.20
C SER A 152 -13.59 2.59 10.47
#